data_1e9e3f5c503897abded712e73da258da
#
_entry.id   1e9e3f5c503897abded712e73da258da
#
_cell.length_a   1.000
_cell.length_b   1.000
_cell.length_c   1.000
_cell.angle_alpha   90.00
_cell.angle_beta   90.00
_cell.angle_gamma   90.00
#
_symmetry.space_group_name_H-M   'P 1'
#
loop_
_entity.id
_entity.type
_entity.pdbx_description
1 polymer ?
#
loop_
_entity_poly.entity_id
_entity_poly.type
_entity_poly.pdbx_seq_one_letter_code
_entity_poly.pdbx_strand_id
1 'polypeptide(L)'
;MVSLALASLLVTAGPAVSAQNVASPVTDTVTLTLSAEEWVKTETALVTLVVDLAGNGNSGTVRNDVLKAVAGIADRADWRIIALNPQSDSAGLERWQALLQARLPENQLASLGDRAKKASKPGQQVRVDNMAFDPTLAETEATRAILRDKIYTQVNAELKRLNDAFPGRTYRVGMIQFGDVNSISVSGYRKSEMMVAAAPSAPMADALPGVQDKLEMNARITFSVFATP
;
A
#
# COMPACT_ATOMS: atom_id res chain seq x y z
N MET A 1 15.22 -79.87 52.40
CA MET A 1 15.63 -78.55 52.98
C MET A 1 15.70 -77.53 51.88
N VAL A 2 14.71 -76.70 51.80
CA VAL A 2 14.63 -75.70 50.77
C VAL A 2 14.60 -74.34 51.51
N SER A 3 15.66 -73.54 51.37
CA SER A 3 15.75 -72.16 51.93
C SER A 3 15.06 -71.14 51.00
N LEU A 4 14.06 -70.50 51.54
CA LEU A 4 13.38 -69.35 50.87
C LEU A 4 14.17 -68.07 51.18
N ALA A 5 14.71 -67.40 50.17
CA ALA A 5 15.32 -66.08 50.30
C ALA A 5 14.27 -65.02 50.05
N LEU A 6 13.97 -64.17 51.05
CA LEU A 6 13.09 -63.05 50.97
C LEU A 6 13.87 -61.84 50.48
N ALA A 7 13.54 -61.31 49.27
CA ALA A 7 14.13 -60.08 48.72
C ALA A 7 13.25 -58.90 49.11
N SER A 8 13.78 -57.99 49.92
CA SER A 8 13.11 -56.72 50.30
C SER A 8 13.39 -55.68 49.24
N LEU A 9 12.31 -55.17 48.59
CA LEU A 9 12.38 -54.02 47.68
C LEU A 9 12.35 -52.72 48.54
N LEU A 10 13.41 -51.98 48.54
CA LEU A 10 13.43 -50.59 49.05
C LEU A 10 12.88 -49.65 47.96
N VAL A 11 11.71 -49.08 48.19
CA VAL A 11 11.17 -47.99 47.39
C VAL A 11 11.75 -46.68 47.92
N THR A 12 12.66 -46.06 47.18
CA THR A 12 13.15 -44.69 47.49
C THR A 12 12.17 -43.68 46.98
N ALA A 13 11.41 -43.02 47.88
CA ALA A 13 10.59 -41.84 47.55
C ALA A 13 11.52 -40.66 47.25
N GLY A 14 11.55 -40.25 45.97
CA GLY A 14 12.24 -39.04 45.57
C GLY A 14 11.53 -37.78 46.12
N PRO A 15 12.28 -36.68 46.38
CA PRO A 15 11.68 -35.47 46.89
C PRO A 15 10.72 -34.88 45.81
N ALA A 16 9.48 -34.70 46.20
CA ALA A 16 8.48 -33.96 45.38
C ALA A 16 8.95 -32.50 45.30
N VAL A 17 9.40 -32.09 44.14
CA VAL A 17 9.67 -30.70 43.83
C VAL A 17 8.32 -29.98 43.75
N SER A 18 7.98 -29.29 44.84
CA SER A 18 6.82 -28.39 44.89
C SER A 18 7.09 -27.27 43.89
N ALA A 19 6.38 -27.25 42.75
CA ALA A 19 6.33 -26.10 41.88
C ALA A 19 5.80 -24.91 42.67
N GLN A 20 6.67 -24.02 43.10
CA GLN A 20 6.29 -22.75 43.67
C GLN A 20 5.52 -21.99 42.59
N ASN A 21 4.22 -21.83 42.75
CA ASN A 21 3.43 -20.85 42.03
C ASN A 21 4.00 -19.46 42.40
N VAL A 22 4.96 -18.99 41.63
CA VAL A 22 5.41 -17.62 41.68
C VAL A 22 4.23 -16.79 41.17
N ALA A 23 3.48 -16.22 42.10
CA ALA A 23 2.43 -15.27 41.77
C ALA A 23 3.05 -14.19 40.91
N SER A 24 2.56 -14.03 39.66
CA SER A 24 3.04 -12.96 38.79
C SER A 24 2.88 -11.63 39.55
N PRO A 25 3.93 -10.81 39.67
CA PRO A 25 3.81 -9.53 40.34
C PRO A 25 2.69 -8.72 39.69
N VAL A 26 1.74 -8.26 40.50
CA VAL A 26 0.69 -7.35 40.05
C VAL A 26 1.40 -6.08 39.58
N THR A 27 1.48 -5.90 38.27
CA THR A 27 2.04 -4.70 37.65
C THR A 27 0.90 -3.77 37.30
N ASP A 28 0.95 -2.53 37.77
CA ASP A 28 0.01 -1.51 37.34
C ASP A 28 0.22 -1.23 35.87
N THR A 29 -0.85 -1.34 35.09
CA THR A 29 -0.82 -1.07 33.67
C THR A 29 -1.90 -0.08 33.27
N VAL A 30 -1.59 0.78 32.33
CA VAL A 30 -2.54 1.66 31.66
C VAL A 30 -2.45 1.40 30.17
N THR A 31 -3.57 1.05 29.55
CA THR A 31 -3.65 0.79 28.11
C THR A 31 -4.57 1.82 27.47
N LEU A 32 -4.11 2.42 26.37
CA LEU A 32 -4.89 3.36 25.57
C LEU A 32 -4.63 3.13 24.09
N THR A 33 -5.50 3.68 23.26
CA THR A 33 -5.34 3.67 21.80
C THR A 33 -5.08 5.10 21.35
N LEU A 34 -4.03 5.27 20.55
CA LEU A 34 -3.70 6.53 19.88
C LEU A 34 -3.90 6.38 18.38
N SER A 35 -4.26 7.46 17.73
CA SER A 35 -4.42 7.50 16.27
C SER A 35 -3.68 8.70 15.68
N ALA A 36 -3.22 8.53 14.46
CA ALA A 36 -2.62 9.61 13.67
C ALA A 36 -3.08 9.49 12.22
N GLU A 37 -3.18 10.64 11.56
CA GLU A 37 -3.59 10.73 10.16
C GLU A 37 -2.56 11.57 9.39
N GLU A 38 -2.37 11.21 8.11
CA GLU A 38 -1.51 11.95 7.18
C GLU A 38 -1.97 11.74 5.74
N TRP A 39 -1.79 12.78 4.92
CA TRP A 39 -2.02 12.69 3.48
C TRP A 39 -0.80 12.10 2.78
N VAL A 40 -1.03 11.15 1.88
CA VAL A 40 0.05 10.65 1.01
C VAL A 40 0.30 11.68 -0.09
N LYS A 41 1.52 12.17 -0.18
CA LYS A 41 1.92 13.07 -1.25
C LYS A 41 2.39 12.24 -2.44
N THR A 42 1.71 12.38 -3.56
CA THR A 42 2.05 11.73 -4.82
C THR A 42 2.43 12.77 -5.84
N GLU A 43 3.64 12.68 -6.39
CA GLU A 43 4.18 13.60 -7.38
C GLU A 43 4.14 13.02 -8.80
N THR A 44 3.61 11.82 -8.94
CA THR A 44 3.59 11.07 -10.20
C THR A 44 2.23 10.45 -10.47
N ALA A 45 1.86 10.30 -11.75
CA ALA A 45 0.68 9.55 -12.14
C ALA A 45 1.04 8.28 -12.92
N LEU A 46 0.28 7.22 -12.72
CA LEU A 46 0.31 6.05 -13.57
C LEU A 46 -0.55 6.32 -14.80
N VAL A 47 0.09 6.45 -15.95
CA VAL A 47 -0.57 6.71 -17.22
C VAL A 47 -0.72 5.42 -18.00
N THR A 48 -1.92 5.16 -18.50
CA THR A 48 -2.22 4.07 -19.42
C THR A 48 -2.48 4.62 -20.82
N LEU A 49 -1.75 4.12 -21.81
CA LEU A 49 -1.96 4.39 -23.22
C LEU A 49 -2.52 3.16 -23.91
N VAL A 50 -3.39 3.41 -24.88
CA VAL A 50 -3.82 2.40 -25.85
C VAL A 50 -3.20 2.75 -27.21
N VAL A 51 -2.58 1.76 -27.82
CA VAL A 51 -2.03 1.84 -29.19
C VAL A 51 -2.72 0.80 -30.04
N ASP A 52 -3.46 1.26 -31.04
CA ASP A 52 -4.07 0.42 -32.06
C ASP A 52 -3.20 0.46 -33.35
N LEU A 53 -2.77 -0.69 -33.83
CA LEU A 53 -1.96 -0.86 -35.03
C LEU A 53 -2.68 -1.72 -36.04
N ALA A 54 -2.76 -1.27 -37.28
CA ALA A 54 -3.22 -2.09 -38.42
C ALA A 54 -2.02 -2.83 -39.01
N GLY A 55 -2.13 -4.14 -39.24
CA GLY A 55 -1.12 -4.94 -39.92
C GLY A 55 -1.01 -6.37 -39.41
N ASN A 56 -0.38 -7.22 -40.23
CA ASN A 56 -0.21 -8.67 -40.05
C ASN A 56 1.18 -9.01 -39.48
N GLY A 57 1.76 -8.14 -38.66
CA GLY A 57 3.07 -8.37 -38.06
C GLY A 57 3.06 -9.51 -37.01
N ASN A 58 4.19 -10.20 -36.87
CA ASN A 58 4.35 -11.07 -35.72
C ASN A 58 4.45 -10.24 -34.42
N SER A 59 4.15 -10.84 -33.28
CA SER A 59 4.11 -10.17 -31.98
C SER A 59 5.41 -9.41 -31.62
N GLY A 60 6.57 -9.91 -32.04
CA GLY A 60 7.87 -9.26 -31.79
C GLY A 60 8.05 -7.96 -32.58
N THR A 61 7.66 -7.95 -33.85
CA THR A 61 7.69 -6.74 -34.68
C THR A 61 6.72 -5.70 -34.17
N VAL A 62 5.48 -6.12 -33.87
CA VAL A 62 4.42 -5.26 -33.32
C VAL A 62 4.86 -4.62 -32.01
N ARG A 63 5.49 -5.39 -31.12
CA ARG A 63 6.01 -4.88 -29.85
C ARG A 63 7.00 -3.73 -30.08
N ASN A 64 7.93 -3.90 -31.01
CA ASN A 64 8.92 -2.86 -31.30
C ASN A 64 8.27 -1.60 -31.91
N ASP A 65 7.29 -1.78 -32.78
CA ASP A 65 6.58 -0.67 -33.42
C ASP A 65 5.72 0.11 -32.41
N VAL A 66 5.07 -0.59 -31.47
CA VAL A 66 4.35 0.00 -30.35
C VAL A 66 5.28 0.84 -29.47
N LEU A 67 6.44 0.30 -29.08
CA LEU A 67 7.40 1.05 -28.25
C LEU A 67 7.96 2.27 -28.97
N LYS A 68 8.23 2.16 -30.27
CA LYS A 68 8.64 3.31 -31.11
C LYS A 68 7.54 4.37 -31.21
N ALA A 69 6.27 3.95 -31.31
CA ALA A 69 5.13 4.86 -31.40
C ALA A 69 5.00 5.75 -30.17
N VAL A 70 5.31 5.23 -28.99
CA VAL A 70 5.14 5.96 -27.71
C VAL A 70 6.42 6.65 -27.22
N ALA A 71 7.59 6.37 -27.79
CA ALA A 71 8.89 6.85 -27.32
C ALA A 71 8.99 8.39 -27.19
N GLY A 72 8.28 9.15 -28.03
CA GLY A 72 8.29 10.61 -28.04
C GLY A 72 7.14 11.26 -27.25
N ILE A 73 6.27 10.48 -26.60
CA ILE A 73 5.09 11.03 -25.94
C ILE A 73 5.45 11.67 -24.59
N ALA A 74 6.38 11.08 -23.85
CA ALA A 74 6.88 11.63 -22.60
C ALA A 74 8.40 11.44 -22.51
N ASP A 75 9.08 12.45 -21.95
CA ASP A 75 10.54 12.43 -21.85
C ASP A 75 10.98 11.37 -20.84
N ARG A 76 11.93 10.52 -21.27
CA ARG A 76 12.50 9.43 -20.44
C ARG A 76 11.50 8.50 -19.78
N ALA A 77 10.29 8.37 -20.34
CA ALA A 77 9.28 7.49 -19.81
C ALA A 77 9.64 6.00 -20.04
N ASP A 78 9.55 5.20 -18.97
CA ASP A 78 9.71 3.74 -19.04
C ASP A 78 8.36 3.10 -19.39
N TRP A 79 8.01 3.15 -20.69
CA TRP A 79 6.77 2.53 -21.17
C TRP A 79 6.87 1.02 -21.15
N ARG A 80 5.95 0.38 -20.46
CA ARG A 80 5.83 -1.08 -20.38
C ARG A 80 4.54 -1.54 -21.03
N ILE A 81 4.68 -2.49 -21.95
CA ILE A 81 3.52 -3.15 -22.56
C ILE A 81 2.96 -4.13 -21.51
N ILE A 82 1.73 -3.89 -21.06
CA ILE A 82 1.02 -4.74 -20.10
C ILE A 82 0.05 -5.71 -20.77
N ALA A 83 -0.40 -5.38 -21.99
CA ALA A 83 -1.20 -6.29 -22.82
C ALA A 83 -0.90 -6.04 -24.30
N LEU A 84 -0.93 -7.11 -25.10
CA LEU A 84 -0.78 -7.05 -26.55
C LEU A 84 -1.73 -8.09 -27.17
N ASN A 85 -2.83 -7.63 -27.71
CA ASN A 85 -3.93 -8.48 -28.18
C ASN A 85 -4.11 -8.33 -29.69
N PRO A 86 -4.08 -9.44 -30.44
CA PRO A 86 -4.52 -9.42 -31.84
C PRO A 86 -6.04 -9.23 -31.87
N GLN A 87 -6.51 -8.42 -32.81
CA GLN A 87 -7.92 -8.21 -33.09
C GLN A 87 -8.16 -8.38 -34.57
N SER A 88 -9.28 -9.00 -34.95
CA SER A 88 -9.74 -9.03 -36.32
C SER A 88 -11.01 -8.18 -36.41
N ASP A 89 -11.05 -7.26 -37.35
CA ASP A 89 -12.27 -6.51 -37.61
C ASP A 89 -13.27 -7.34 -38.41
N SER A 90 -14.48 -6.82 -38.56
CA SER A 90 -15.55 -7.47 -39.31
C SER A 90 -15.24 -7.66 -40.82
N ALA A 91 -14.24 -6.98 -41.34
CA ALA A 91 -13.75 -7.11 -42.71
C ALA A 91 -12.56 -8.07 -42.83
N GLY A 92 -12.19 -8.77 -41.72
CA GLY A 92 -11.04 -9.69 -41.70
C GLY A 92 -9.67 -9.03 -41.70
N LEU A 93 -9.61 -7.73 -41.47
CA LEU A 93 -8.33 -6.99 -41.31
C LEU A 93 -7.74 -7.27 -39.94
N GLU A 94 -6.52 -7.73 -39.92
CA GLU A 94 -5.78 -7.93 -38.69
C GLU A 94 -5.35 -6.59 -38.10
N ARG A 95 -5.58 -6.45 -36.80
CA ARG A 95 -5.18 -5.31 -35.99
C ARG A 95 -4.55 -5.80 -34.69
N TRP A 96 -3.75 -4.96 -34.11
CA TRP A 96 -3.18 -5.21 -32.79
C TRP A 96 -3.54 -4.07 -31.86
N GLN A 97 -3.99 -4.40 -30.67
CA GLN A 97 -4.20 -3.45 -29.62
C GLN A 97 -3.19 -3.71 -28.49
N ALA A 98 -2.40 -2.68 -28.18
CA ALA A 98 -1.46 -2.71 -27.08
C ALA A 98 -1.92 -1.76 -25.97
N LEU A 99 -1.86 -2.25 -24.72
CA LEU A 99 -1.94 -1.40 -23.55
C LEU A 99 -0.53 -1.19 -22.99
N LEU A 100 -0.19 0.08 -22.74
CA LEU A 100 1.09 0.44 -22.16
C LEU A 100 0.87 1.26 -20.90
N GLN A 101 1.76 1.06 -19.93
CA GLN A 101 1.77 1.88 -18.73
C GLN A 101 3.16 2.48 -18.51
N ALA A 102 3.16 3.70 -18.02
CA ALA A 102 4.34 4.36 -17.46
C ALA A 102 3.92 5.26 -16.30
N ARG A 103 4.82 5.45 -15.35
CA ARG A 103 4.64 6.44 -14.31
C ARG A 103 5.35 7.72 -14.73
N LEU A 104 4.58 8.81 -14.80
CA LEU A 104 5.06 10.11 -15.26
C LEU A 104 4.96 11.14 -14.13
N PRO A 105 5.94 12.03 -14.00
CA PRO A 105 5.85 13.16 -13.08
C PRO A 105 4.76 14.15 -13.56
N GLU A 106 4.17 14.88 -12.62
CA GLU A 106 3.03 15.77 -12.87
C GLU A 106 3.31 16.79 -13.98
N ASN A 107 4.53 17.32 -14.03
CA ASN A 107 4.94 18.29 -15.06
C ASN A 107 4.92 17.74 -16.50
N GLN A 108 4.88 16.43 -16.67
CA GLN A 108 4.76 15.78 -17.98
C GLN A 108 3.33 15.38 -18.36
N LEU A 109 2.37 15.58 -17.48
CA LEU A 109 0.97 15.21 -17.75
C LEU A 109 0.25 16.25 -18.61
N ALA A 110 0.66 17.50 -18.53
CA ALA A 110 0.12 18.56 -19.35
C ALA A 110 0.24 18.24 -20.84
N SER A 111 -0.82 18.42 -21.62
CA SER A 111 -0.89 18.15 -23.07
C SER A 111 -0.52 16.72 -23.50
N LEU A 112 -0.59 15.75 -22.57
CA LEU A 112 -0.25 14.35 -22.89
C LEU A 112 -1.18 13.80 -23.99
N GLY A 113 -2.46 14.13 -23.95
CA GLY A 113 -3.43 13.75 -24.98
C GLY A 113 -3.08 14.29 -26.36
N ASP A 114 -2.60 15.53 -26.45
CA ASP A 114 -2.18 16.13 -27.72
C ASP A 114 -0.90 15.49 -28.25
N ARG A 115 0.04 15.15 -27.37
CA ARG A 115 1.25 14.41 -27.77
C ARG A 115 0.90 13.00 -28.28
N ALA A 116 -0.05 12.32 -27.63
CA ALA A 116 -0.54 11.03 -28.09
C ALA A 116 -1.22 11.13 -29.46
N LYS A 117 -2.05 12.17 -29.69
CA LYS A 117 -2.64 12.45 -31.01
C LYS A 117 -1.58 12.72 -32.07
N LYS A 118 -0.54 13.50 -31.78
CA LYS A 118 0.58 13.78 -32.70
C LYS A 118 1.39 12.53 -33.03
N ALA A 119 1.47 11.56 -32.13
CA ALA A 119 2.14 10.28 -32.37
C ALA A 119 1.31 9.33 -33.25
N SER A 120 0.03 9.64 -33.44
CA SER A 120 -0.86 8.88 -34.32
C SER A 120 -0.59 9.19 -35.78
N LYS A 121 -0.70 8.18 -36.64
CA LYS A 121 -0.54 8.26 -38.11
C LYS A 121 -1.46 7.22 -38.75
N PRO A 122 -1.67 7.27 -40.10
CA PRO A 122 -2.46 6.27 -40.80
C PRO A 122 -2.02 4.84 -40.45
N GLY A 123 -2.96 3.99 -40.00
CA GLY A 123 -2.71 2.64 -39.55
C GLY A 123 -2.18 2.50 -38.12
N GLN A 124 -1.96 3.61 -37.42
CA GLN A 124 -1.49 3.64 -36.01
C GLN A 124 -2.21 4.73 -35.23
N GLN A 125 -2.98 4.37 -34.23
CA GLN A 125 -3.64 5.31 -33.33
C GLN A 125 -3.08 5.17 -31.92
N VAL A 126 -2.74 6.29 -31.29
CA VAL A 126 -2.30 6.36 -29.91
C VAL A 126 -3.24 7.26 -29.16
N ARG A 127 -3.74 6.78 -28.01
CA ARG A 127 -4.62 7.56 -27.15
C ARG A 127 -4.30 7.32 -25.67
N VAL A 128 -4.54 8.34 -24.86
CA VAL A 128 -4.54 8.21 -23.41
C VAL A 128 -5.84 7.55 -22.99
N ASP A 129 -5.74 6.48 -22.23
CA ASP A 129 -6.88 5.73 -21.72
C ASP A 129 -7.21 6.13 -20.29
N ASN A 130 -6.19 6.16 -19.42
CA ASN A 130 -6.37 6.49 -18.03
C ASN A 130 -5.14 7.20 -17.45
N MET A 131 -5.38 8.06 -16.45
CA MET A 131 -4.36 8.67 -15.59
C MET A 131 -4.79 8.49 -14.14
N ALA A 132 -4.03 7.72 -13.37
CA ALA A 132 -4.30 7.45 -11.97
C ALA A 132 -3.18 7.98 -11.08
N PHE A 133 -3.56 8.75 -10.05
CA PHE A 133 -2.64 9.31 -9.06
C PHE A 133 -2.51 8.42 -7.84
N ASP A 134 -2.50 7.11 -8.04
CA ASP A 134 -2.30 6.16 -6.96
C ASP A 134 -0.88 6.27 -6.40
N PRO A 135 -0.71 6.37 -5.08
CA PRO A 135 0.60 6.45 -4.46
C PRO A 135 1.44 5.23 -4.76
N THR A 136 2.73 5.44 -4.90
CA THR A 136 3.71 4.35 -4.96
C THR A 136 3.86 3.69 -3.58
N LEU A 137 4.37 2.47 -3.56
CA LEU A 137 4.71 1.80 -2.30
C LEU A 137 5.70 2.65 -1.47
N ALA A 138 6.68 3.28 -2.12
CA ALA A 138 7.67 4.12 -1.44
C ALA A 138 7.01 5.36 -0.79
N GLU A 139 6.10 6.05 -1.47
CA GLU A 139 5.35 7.20 -0.93
C GLU A 139 4.45 6.76 0.23
N THR A 140 3.80 5.62 0.10
CA THR A 140 2.97 5.03 1.17
C THR A 140 3.82 4.68 2.39
N GLU A 141 4.98 4.04 2.22
CA GLU A 141 5.87 3.69 3.33
C GLU A 141 6.49 4.93 3.99
N ALA A 142 6.83 5.97 3.22
CA ALA A 142 7.28 7.24 3.77
C ALA A 142 6.19 7.87 4.67
N THR A 143 4.93 7.87 4.21
CA THR A 143 3.81 8.37 4.99
C THR A 143 3.57 7.53 6.25
N ARG A 144 3.70 6.19 6.17
CA ARG A 144 3.63 5.32 7.35
C ARG A 144 4.72 5.62 8.38
N ALA A 145 5.93 5.97 7.94
CA ALA A 145 6.99 6.40 8.84
C ALA A 145 6.60 7.68 9.59
N ILE A 146 6.07 8.69 8.89
CA ILE A 146 5.57 9.92 9.48
C ILE A 146 4.48 9.64 10.52
N LEU A 147 3.56 8.74 10.22
CA LEU A 147 2.48 8.36 11.14
C LEU A 147 3.03 7.70 12.42
N ARG A 148 4.03 6.83 12.30
CA ARG A 148 4.70 6.25 13.49
C ARG A 148 5.37 7.32 14.34
N ASP A 149 6.05 8.28 13.74
CA ASP A 149 6.70 9.38 14.47
C ASP A 149 5.68 10.26 15.21
N LYS A 150 4.52 10.53 14.60
CA LYS A 150 3.41 11.22 15.25
C LYS A 150 2.89 10.43 16.45
N ILE A 151 2.71 9.13 16.32
CA ILE A 151 2.28 8.26 17.43
C ILE A 151 3.34 8.24 18.53
N TYR A 152 4.64 8.11 18.23
CA TYR A 152 5.69 8.17 19.24
C TYR A 152 5.71 9.50 19.99
N THR A 153 5.45 10.60 19.30
CA THR A 153 5.31 11.92 19.94
C THR A 153 4.15 11.95 20.93
N GLN A 154 2.98 11.39 20.54
CA GLN A 154 1.81 11.28 21.40
C GLN A 154 2.09 10.36 22.60
N VAL A 155 2.76 9.21 22.38
CA VAL A 155 3.15 8.26 23.44
C VAL A 155 4.01 8.96 24.49
N ASN A 156 5.01 9.73 24.08
CA ASN A 156 5.86 10.46 25.00
C ASN A 156 5.09 11.52 25.80
N ALA A 157 4.14 12.20 25.16
CA ALA A 157 3.28 13.16 25.83
C ALA A 157 2.37 12.49 26.87
N GLU A 158 1.77 11.35 26.53
CA GLU A 158 0.93 10.57 27.45
C GLU A 158 1.75 9.98 28.60
N LEU A 159 2.95 9.45 28.33
CA LEU A 159 3.86 8.97 29.37
C LEU A 159 4.18 10.06 30.40
N LYS A 160 4.45 11.28 29.92
CA LYS A 160 4.71 12.43 30.81
C LYS A 160 3.47 12.74 31.64
N ARG A 161 2.27 12.82 31.05
CA ARG A 161 1.00 13.08 31.76
C ARG A 161 0.73 12.03 32.83
N LEU A 162 0.97 10.75 32.54
CA LEU A 162 0.79 9.65 33.48
C LEU A 162 1.73 9.79 34.70
N ASN A 163 3.00 10.07 34.46
CA ASN A 163 3.98 10.25 35.55
C ASN A 163 3.71 11.51 36.37
N ASP A 164 3.22 12.59 35.74
CA ASP A 164 2.82 13.81 36.44
C ASP A 164 1.56 13.59 37.30
N ALA A 165 0.58 12.81 36.78
CA ALA A 165 -0.67 12.54 37.49
C ALA A 165 -0.51 11.53 38.65
N PHE A 166 0.46 10.63 38.60
CA PHE A 166 0.71 9.59 39.60
C PHE A 166 2.15 9.63 40.11
N PRO A 167 2.54 10.65 40.90
CA PRO A 167 3.94 10.85 41.30
C PRO A 167 4.52 9.74 42.19
N GLY A 168 3.66 8.89 42.79
CA GLY A 168 4.10 7.71 43.55
C GLY A 168 4.47 6.50 42.71
N ARG A 169 4.40 6.59 41.37
CA ARG A 169 4.64 5.52 40.42
C ARG A 169 5.49 6.01 39.27
N THR A 170 6.33 5.14 38.72
CA THR A 170 7.12 5.46 37.53
C THR A 170 6.66 4.56 36.38
N TYR A 171 5.83 5.12 35.51
CA TYR A 171 5.38 4.44 34.30
C TYR A 171 6.46 4.50 33.23
N ARG A 172 6.53 3.44 32.44
CA ARG A 172 7.36 3.34 31.25
C ARG A 172 6.54 2.71 30.13
N VAL A 173 6.96 2.90 28.88
CA VAL A 173 6.35 2.22 27.76
C VAL A 173 6.66 0.73 27.88
N GLY A 174 5.64 -0.09 28.07
CA GLY A 174 5.74 -1.56 28.13
C GLY A 174 5.58 -2.19 26.77
N MET A 175 4.59 -1.73 25.98
CA MET A 175 4.30 -2.26 24.66
C MET A 175 3.69 -1.19 23.76
N ILE A 176 4.09 -1.22 22.49
CA ILE A 176 3.42 -0.48 21.41
C ILE A 176 3.03 -1.50 20.35
N GLN A 177 1.75 -1.60 20.07
CA GLN A 177 1.22 -2.47 19.03
C GLN A 177 0.53 -1.61 17.97
N PHE A 178 1.14 -1.50 16.81
CA PHE A 178 0.53 -0.85 15.67
C PHE A 178 -0.53 -1.75 15.05
N GLY A 179 -1.70 -1.18 14.79
CA GLY A 179 -2.76 -1.83 14.01
C GLY A 179 -2.51 -1.67 12.51
N ASP A 180 -3.43 -2.24 11.73
CA ASP A 180 -3.40 -2.08 10.29
C ASP A 180 -3.58 -0.61 9.89
N VAL A 181 -2.88 -0.20 8.84
CA VAL A 181 -3.04 1.13 8.25
C VAL A 181 -4.24 1.10 7.31
N ASN A 182 -5.27 1.83 7.66
CA ASN A 182 -6.43 1.98 6.81
C ASN A 182 -6.23 3.18 5.86
N SER A 183 -6.40 2.96 4.56
CA SER A 183 -6.54 4.06 3.61
C SER A 183 -7.98 4.56 3.67
N ILE A 184 -8.16 5.77 4.15
CA ILE A 184 -9.43 6.48 4.00
C ILE A 184 -9.38 7.10 2.60
N SER A 185 -9.82 6.33 1.60
CA SER A 185 -9.99 6.91 0.28
C SER A 185 -11.16 7.90 0.35
N VAL A 186 -10.89 9.17 0.13
CA VAL A 186 -11.90 10.24 0.01
C VAL A 186 -12.66 10.10 -1.33
N SER A 187 -12.85 8.87 -1.77
CA SER A 187 -13.52 8.50 -3.01
C SER A 187 -15.05 8.58 -2.88
N GLY A 188 -15.56 9.68 -2.32
CA GLY A 188 -16.99 9.98 -2.37
C GLY A 188 -17.51 10.30 -3.77
N TYR A 189 -16.64 10.53 -4.74
CA TYR A 189 -17.01 10.93 -6.09
C TYR A 189 -17.03 9.82 -7.15
N ARG A 190 -16.46 8.63 -6.87
CA ARG A 190 -16.36 7.58 -7.89
C ARG A 190 -17.55 6.63 -8.04
N LYS A 191 -18.60 6.75 -7.24
CA LYS A 191 -19.72 5.77 -7.27
C LYS A 191 -20.98 6.25 -8.01
N SER A 192 -21.02 7.49 -8.49
CA SER A 192 -22.23 8.04 -9.15
C SER A 192 -22.18 8.12 -10.68
N GLU A 193 -21.04 7.87 -11.32
CA GLU A 193 -20.90 8.09 -12.77
C GLU A 193 -20.92 6.81 -13.63
N MET A 194 -21.21 5.66 -13.05
CA MET A 194 -21.34 4.42 -13.84
C MET A 194 -22.75 4.18 -14.40
N MET A 195 -23.64 5.16 -14.35
CA MET A 195 -25.01 5.03 -14.89
C MET A 195 -25.49 6.27 -15.64
N VAL A 196 -24.71 6.78 -16.58
CA VAL A 196 -25.30 7.61 -17.64
C VAL A 196 -24.71 7.20 -18.97
N ALA A 197 -25.56 6.57 -19.77
CA ALA A 197 -25.31 6.21 -21.15
C ALA A 197 -25.04 7.47 -22.01
N ALA A 198 -24.07 7.32 -22.92
CA ALA A 198 -23.94 8.02 -24.19
C ALA A 198 -24.27 9.50 -24.23
N ALA A 199 -23.26 10.34 -24.03
CA ALA A 199 -23.24 11.71 -24.55
C ALA A 199 -21.88 12.02 -25.18
N PRO A 200 -21.82 12.81 -26.27
CA PRO A 200 -20.62 13.00 -27.07
C PRO A 200 -19.54 13.76 -26.31
N SER A 201 -18.29 13.39 -26.62
CA SER A 201 -17.04 13.92 -26.09
C SER A 201 -17.05 15.41 -25.76
N ALA A 202 -17.19 15.73 -24.48
CA ALA A 202 -16.79 17.03 -23.96
C ALA A 202 -15.24 17.09 -23.89
N PRO A 203 -14.61 18.25 -24.11
CA PRO A 203 -13.18 18.39 -23.94
C PRO A 203 -12.81 18.04 -22.49
N MET A 204 -11.77 17.22 -22.32
CA MET A 204 -11.25 16.88 -21.00
C MET A 204 -10.92 18.19 -20.27
N ALA A 205 -11.71 18.47 -19.23
CA ALA A 205 -11.40 19.54 -18.31
C ALA A 205 -10.02 19.30 -17.72
N ASP A 206 -9.25 20.36 -17.52
CA ASP A 206 -7.94 20.36 -16.89
C ASP A 206 -7.93 19.42 -15.68
N ALA A 207 -6.93 18.54 -15.64
CA ALA A 207 -6.78 17.55 -14.59
C ALA A 207 -6.86 18.24 -13.22
N LEU A 208 -7.90 17.91 -12.46
CA LEU A 208 -8.01 18.34 -11.08
C LEU A 208 -6.78 17.83 -10.30
N PRO A 209 -6.19 18.66 -9.41
CA PRO A 209 -5.05 18.27 -8.61
C PRO A 209 -5.34 16.97 -7.88
N GLY A 210 -4.39 16.08 -7.92
CA GLY A 210 -4.51 14.67 -7.59
C GLY A 210 -5.34 14.35 -6.36
N VAL A 211 -6.15 13.31 -6.48
CA VAL A 211 -6.84 12.69 -5.35
C VAL A 211 -5.77 12.18 -4.40
N GLN A 212 -5.58 12.86 -3.28
CA GLN A 212 -4.63 12.43 -2.25
C GLN A 212 -5.32 11.41 -1.36
N ASP A 213 -4.73 10.24 -1.21
CA ASP A 213 -5.18 9.26 -0.23
C ASP A 213 -4.74 9.69 1.17
N LYS A 214 -5.66 9.62 2.13
CA LYS A 214 -5.39 9.87 3.53
C LYS A 214 -5.16 8.53 4.22
N LEU A 215 -4.03 8.39 4.90
CA LEU A 215 -3.76 7.22 5.72
C LEU A 215 -4.06 7.52 7.18
N GLU A 216 -4.67 6.56 7.85
CA GLU A 216 -4.86 6.53 9.30
C GLU A 216 -4.12 5.34 9.88
N MET A 217 -3.42 5.56 10.97
CA MET A 217 -2.72 4.53 11.73
C MET A 217 -3.18 4.58 13.18
N ASN A 218 -3.57 3.42 13.70
CA ASN A 218 -3.93 3.24 15.10
C ASN A 218 -2.84 2.45 15.82
N ALA A 219 -2.57 2.77 17.07
CA ALA A 219 -1.67 2.00 17.91
C ALA A 219 -2.27 1.81 19.31
N ARG A 220 -2.18 0.60 19.82
CA ARG A 220 -2.47 0.27 21.21
C ARG A 220 -1.19 0.36 22.02
N ILE A 221 -1.20 1.18 23.06
CA ILE A 221 -0.06 1.45 23.92
C ILE A 221 -0.36 0.92 25.31
N THR A 222 0.58 0.17 25.89
CA THR A 222 0.53 -0.24 27.27
C THR A 222 1.69 0.38 28.03
N PHE A 223 1.38 1.18 29.01
CA PHE A 223 2.33 1.69 29.99
C PHE A 223 2.31 0.78 31.22
N SER A 224 3.46 0.46 31.76
CA SER A 224 3.59 -0.43 32.90
C SER A 224 4.53 0.16 33.94
N VAL A 225 4.22 -0.09 35.20
CA VAL A 225 5.16 0.14 36.30
C VAL A 225 5.99 -1.10 36.47
N PHE A 226 7.30 -0.98 36.27
CA PHE A 226 8.23 -2.08 36.49
C PHE A 226 8.71 -2.02 37.93
N ALA A 227 8.67 -3.16 38.65
CA ALA A 227 9.30 -3.26 39.95
C ALA A 227 10.80 -2.92 39.80
N THR A 228 11.30 -2.00 40.61
CA THR A 228 12.73 -1.75 40.72
C THR A 228 13.34 -3.01 41.37
N PRO A 229 14.40 -3.61 40.79
CA PRO A 229 15.05 -4.79 41.38
C PRO A 229 15.66 -4.50 42.75
#